data_0bb6628100d68db505b2c2733ed445d3
#
_entry.id   0bb6628100d68db505b2c2733ed445d3
#
_cell.length_a   1.000
_cell.length_b   1.000
_cell.length_c   1.000
_cell.angle_alpha   90.00
_cell.angle_beta   90.00
_cell.angle_gamma   90.00
#
_symmetry.space_group_name_H-M   'P 1'
#
loop_
_entity.id
_entity.type
_entity.pdbx_description
1 polymer ?
#
loop_
_entity_poly.entity_id
_entity_poly.type
_entity_poly.pdbx_seq_one_letter_code
_entity_poly.pdbx_strand_id
1 'polypeptide(L)'
;MISADLIVMGTDGSAGSAKKIMGSNAERVVRLVHCPVITIKGKYHSEGCENIILPLDLEKQTKEKVTYALEYARYWDSTIRLVSVVLRDNQEVREKLIKNINQVKKFITDAGVKCSAELVEGEKKQTLGDFVFKYEKRFDADLIMIMTKKEELTLSNNISVTARYIINNSEIPVMSIRPKEQKHLTGPTIGF
;
A
#
# COMPACT_ATOMS: atom_id res chain seq x y z
N MET A 1 -27.43 -4.56 -5.83
CA MET A 1 -25.97 -4.68 -5.62
C MET A 1 -25.43 -3.26 -5.58
N ILE A 2 -24.73 -2.86 -4.51
CA ILE A 2 -24.16 -1.51 -4.40
C ILE A 2 -22.77 -1.58 -5.03
N SER A 3 -22.50 -0.72 -6.02
CA SER A 3 -21.15 -0.54 -6.58
C SER A 3 -20.49 0.55 -5.76
N ALA A 4 -19.56 0.16 -4.85
CA ALA A 4 -18.80 1.10 -4.05
C ALA A 4 -17.44 1.35 -4.70
N ASP A 5 -17.03 2.62 -4.76
CA ASP A 5 -15.70 3.03 -5.24
C ASP A 5 -14.65 3.00 -4.12
N LEU A 6 -15.10 3.06 -2.87
CA LEU A 6 -14.28 3.02 -1.66
C LEU A 6 -15.09 2.45 -0.49
N ILE A 7 -14.44 1.67 0.36
CA ILE A 7 -14.99 1.24 1.64
C ILE A 7 -14.11 1.81 2.77
N VAL A 8 -14.74 2.40 3.78
CA VAL A 8 -14.07 2.82 5.03
C VAL A 8 -14.67 2.03 6.18
N MET A 9 -13.81 1.41 6.99
CA MET A 9 -14.26 0.57 8.11
C MET A 9 -13.26 0.50 9.25
N GLY A 10 -13.78 0.26 10.46
CA GLY A 10 -12.94 -0.05 11.61
C GLY A 10 -12.35 -1.47 11.52
N THR A 11 -11.18 -1.67 12.12
CA THR A 11 -10.56 -3.00 12.26
C THR A 11 -11.04 -3.74 13.48
N ASP A 12 -11.52 -3.02 14.51
CA ASP A 12 -11.92 -3.58 15.79
C ASP A 12 -13.39 -4.03 15.73
N GLY A 13 -13.61 -5.32 15.94
CA GLY A 13 -14.97 -5.82 16.17
C GLY A 13 -15.50 -5.38 17.54
N SER A 14 -16.82 -5.47 17.74
CA SER A 14 -17.56 -5.08 18.95
C SER A 14 -17.12 -5.78 20.26
N ALA A 15 -16.20 -6.70 20.20
CA ALA A 15 -15.67 -7.44 21.34
C ALA A 15 -14.29 -6.91 21.74
N GLY A 16 -14.19 -5.71 22.30
CA GLY A 16 -13.06 -5.12 23.03
C GLY A 16 -11.77 -5.95 23.28
N SER A 17 -11.35 -6.71 22.28
CA SER A 17 -10.21 -7.62 22.38
C SER A 17 -8.92 -6.83 22.38
N ALA A 18 -8.14 -6.96 23.43
CA ALA A 18 -6.77 -6.44 23.57
C ALA A 18 -5.78 -7.00 22.50
N LYS A 19 -6.23 -7.84 21.59
CA LYS A 19 -5.42 -8.38 20.49
C LYS A 19 -5.41 -7.39 19.33
N LYS A 20 -4.22 -6.89 18.99
CA LYS A 20 -3.90 -6.06 17.83
C LYS A 20 -4.04 -6.83 16.50
N ILE A 21 -5.19 -7.47 16.27
CA ILE A 21 -5.43 -8.31 15.08
C ILE A 21 -6.72 -7.81 14.43
N MET A 22 -6.65 -7.56 13.12
CA MET A 22 -7.81 -7.22 12.29
C MET A 22 -8.92 -8.25 12.49
N GLY A 23 -10.13 -7.80 12.80
CA GLY A 23 -11.29 -8.67 12.97
C GLY A 23 -11.62 -9.45 11.69
N SER A 24 -12.25 -10.60 11.85
CA SER A 24 -12.60 -11.50 10.73
C SER A 24 -13.41 -10.83 9.63
N ASN A 25 -14.30 -9.89 9.98
CA ASN A 25 -15.10 -9.14 9.00
C ASN A 25 -14.24 -8.18 8.19
N ALA A 26 -13.35 -7.42 8.84
CA ALA A 26 -12.44 -6.51 8.16
C ALA A 26 -11.49 -7.27 7.24
N GLU A 27 -10.93 -8.37 7.71
CA GLU A 27 -10.09 -9.24 6.89
C GLU A 27 -10.84 -9.79 5.68
N ARG A 28 -12.09 -10.22 5.85
CA ARG A 28 -12.91 -10.73 4.77
C ARG A 28 -13.21 -9.66 3.72
N VAL A 29 -13.52 -8.43 4.16
CA VAL A 29 -13.75 -7.29 3.25
C VAL A 29 -12.48 -6.98 2.47
N VAL A 30 -11.34 -6.71 3.14
CA VAL A 30 -10.05 -6.39 2.49
C VAL A 30 -9.64 -7.49 1.49
N ARG A 31 -9.96 -8.74 1.77
CA ARG A 31 -9.61 -9.88 0.93
C ARG A 31 -10.48 -10.01 -0.32
N LEU A 32 -11.77 -9.69 -0.24
CA LEU A 32 -12.75 -10.08 -1.27
C LEU A 32 -13.21 -8.94 -2.17
N VAL A 33 -13.20 -7.70 -1.69
CA VAL A 33 -13.71 -6.57 -2.48
C VAL A 33 -12.75 -6.13 -3.57
N HIS A 34 -13.28 -5.50 -4.60
CA HIS A 34 -12.50 -5.03 -5.75
C HIS A 34 -12.15 -3.54 -5.68
N CYS A 35 -12.85 -2.77 -4.82
CA CYS A 35 -12.52 -1.37 -4.57
C CYS A 35 -11.50 -1.24 -3.43
N PRO A 36 -10.79 -0.11 -3.31
CA PRO A 36 -9.94 0.17 -2.16
C PRO A 36 -10.71 0.11 -0.83
N VAL A 37 -10.01 -0.32 0.22
CA VAL A 37 -10.56 -0.37 1.58
C VAL A 37 -9.65 0.42 2.51
N ILE A 38 -10.19 1.45 3.17
CA ILE A 38 -9.50 2.13 4.27
C ILE A 38 -9.91 1.44 5.56
N THR A 39 -8.92 0.90 6.26
CA THR A 39 -9.08 0.35 7.60
C THR A 39 -8.56 1.33 8.64
N ILE A 40 -9.37 1.59 9.68
CA ILE A 40 -9.04 2.51 10.77
C ILE A 40 -9.04 1.73 12.07
N LYS A 41 -7.99 1.91 12.87
CA LYS A 41 -7.84 1.29 14.16
C LYS A 41 -8.00 2.30 15.28
N GLY A 42 -8.75 1.93 16.31
CA GLY A 42 -8.96 2.81 17.47
C GLY A 42 -9.69 4.11 17.11
N LYS A 43 -9.32 5.17 17.81
CA LYS A 43 -9.85 6.53 17.61
C LYS A 43 -8.79 7.35 16.88
N TYR A 44 -8.82 7.33 15.59
CA TYR A 44 -7.98 8.22 14.77
C TYR A 44 -8.79 9.45 14.37
N HIS A 45 -8.24 10.63 14.59
CA HIS A 45 -8.84 11.90 14.21
C HIS A 45 -7.76 12.76 13.53
N SER A 46 -7.92 13.01 12.24
CA SER A 46 -7.17 14.01 11.49
C SER A 46 -8.14 14.80 10.63
N GLU A 47 -7.93 16.11 10.55
CA GLU A 47 -8.66 17.00 9.64
C GLU A 47 -7.87 17.11 8.35
N GLY A 48 -8.00 16.12 7.46
CA GLY A 48 -7.31 16.13 6.17
C GLY A 48 -6.37 14.95 5.97
N CYS A 49 -5.50 15.07 4.98
CA CYS A 49 -4.51 14.07 4.62
C CYS A 49 -3.30 14.78 3.98
N GLU A 50 -2.37 15.27 4.81
CA GLU A 50 -1.21 16.03 4.31
C GLU A 50 -0.09 15.12 3.79
N ASN A 51 0.13 13.98 4.45
CA ASN A 51 1.23 13.07 4.14
C ASN A 51 0.75 11.64 3.91
N ILE A 52 0.99 11.12 2.71
CA ILE A 52 0.66 9.75 2.30
C ILE A 52 1.94 8.93 2.20
N ILE A 53 2.10 7.91 3.02
CA ILE A 53 3.20 6.94 2.88
C ILE A 53 2.85 5.93 1.78
N LEU A 54 3.73 5.82 0.79
CA LEU A 54 3.59 4.88 -0.32
C LEU A 54 4.84 3.99 -0.40
N PRO A 55 4.84 2.83 0.26
CA PRO A 55 5.94 1.87 0.16
C PRO A 55 6.03 1.33 -1.27
N LEU A 56 7.24 1.30 -1.83
CA LEU A 56 7.50 0.74 -3.15
C LEU A 56 8.43 -0.46 -3.04
N ASP A 57 8.09 -1.49 -3.77
CA ASP A 57 8.90 -2.67 -4.05
C ASP A 57 9.12 -2.83 -5.57
N LEU A 58 9.66 -3.95 -6.00
CA LEU A 58 9.89 -4.23 -7.42
C LEU A 58 8.68 -4.89 -8.12
N GLU A 59 7.52 -4.94 -7.45
CA GLU A 59 6.31 -5.54 -8.01
C GLU A 59 5.74 -4.68 -9.16
N LYS A 60 5.24 -5.35 -10.19
CA LYS A 60 4.67 -4.68 -11.39
C LYS A 60 3.40 -3.86 -11.10
N GLN A 61 2.71 -4.17 -10.03
CA GLN A 61 1.45 -3.53 -9.61
C GLN A 61 1.63 -2.11 -9.03
N THR A 62 2.86 -1.61 -8.99
CA THR A 62 3.19 -0.24 -8.53
C THR A 62 2.36 0.84 -9.23
N LYS A 63 2.07 0.67 -10.54
CA LYS A 63 1.31 1.66 -11.32
C LYS A 63 -0.11 1.88 -10.76
N GLU A 64 -0.81 0.82 -10.41
CA GLU A 64 -2.18 0.91 -9.89
C GLU A 64 -2.21 1.64 -8.55
N LYS A 65 -1.31 1.29 -7.64
CA LYS A 65 -1.18 1.95 -6.34
C LYS A 65 -0.86 3.44 -6.48
N VAL A 66 0.04 3.80 -7.41
CA VAL A 66 0.41 5.18 -7.69
C VAL A 66 -0.77 5.98 -8.24
N THR A 67 -1.62 5.38 -9.08
CA THR A 67 -2.82 6.05 -9.60
C THR A 67 -3.76 6.46 -8.45
N TYR A 68 -4.06 5.54 -7.54
CA TYR A 68 -4.88 5.88 -6.36
C TYR A 68 -4.22 6.94 -5.48
N ALA A 69 -2.89 6.85 -5.27
CA ALA A 69 -2.17 7.85 -4.50
C ALA A 69 -2.24 9.25 -5.13
N LEU A 70 -2.14 9.34 -6.46
CA LEU A 70 -2.29 10.61 -7.19
C LEU A 70 -3.70 11.21 -7.05
N GLU A 71 -4.74 10.39 -7.20
CA GLU A 71 -6.13 10.84 -7.05
C GLU A 71 -6.37 11.41 -5.65
N TYR A 72 -5.94 10.69 -4.62
CA TYR A 72 -6.05 11.15 -3.23
C TYR A 72 -5.23 12.40 -2.96
N ALA A 73 -3.97 12.41 -3.39
CA ALA A 73 -3.08 13.55 -3.16
C ALA A 73 -3.57 14.84 -3.83
N ARG A 74 -4.19 14.75 -5.00
CA ARG A 74 -4.82 15.90 -5.66
C ARG A 74 -6.03 16.43 -4.91
N TYR A 75 -6.83 15.52 -4.34
CA TYR A 75 -8.03 15.89 -3.60
C TYR A 75 -7.71 16.63 -2.29
N TRP A 76 -6.64 16.18 -1.59
CA TRP A 76 -6.26 16.68 -0.27
C TRP A 76 -5.05 17.64 -0.29
N ASP A 77 -4.49 17.95 -1.45
CA ASP A 77 -3.18 18.65 -1.62
C ASP A 77 -2.03 17.97 -0.86
N SER A 78 -2.05 16.62 -0.81
CA SER A 78 -1.11 15.83 -0.04
C SER A 78 0.27 15.79 -0.66
N THR A 79 1.28 15.51 0.18
CA THR A 79 2.60 15.09 -0.25
C THR A 79 2.71 13.56 -0.22
N ILE A 80 3.08 12.95 -1.35
CA ILE A 80 3.35 11.52 -1.41
C ILE A 80 4.79 11.24 -0.94
N ARG A 81 4.94 10.40 0.08
CA ARG A 81 6.21 9.97 0.68
C ARG A 81 6.54 8.56 0.20
N LEU A 82 7.36 8.46 -0.85
CA LEU A 82 7.82 7.16 -1.37
C LEU A 82 8.91 6.60 -0.48
N VAL A 83 8.80 5.34 -0.11
CA VAL A 83 9.83 4.60 0.61
C VAL A 83 10.08 3.25 -0.03
N SER A 84 11.34 2.96 -0.35
CA SER A 84 11.82 1.63 -0.75
C SER A 84 12.87 1.15 0.23
N VAL A 85 12.90 -0.15 0.49
CA VAL A 85 13.80 -0.75 1.48
C VAL A 85 14.64 -1.84 0.83
N VAL A 86 15.96 -1.74 0.96
CA VAL A 86 16.90 -2.81 0.63
C VAL A 86 17.06 -3.71 1.86
N LEU A 87 16.36 -4.83 1.90
CA LEU A 87 16.35 -5.75 3.06
C LEU A 87 17.56 -6.69 3.09
N ARG A 88 18.31 -6.80 2.00
CA ARG A 88 19.51 -7.63 1.88
C ARG A 88 20.55 -6.86 1.09
N ASP A 89 21.81 -7.01 1.45
CA ASP A 89 22.91 -6.45 0.69
C ASP A 89 22.99 -7.13 -0.69
N ASN A 90 22.36 -6.50 -1.67
CA ASN A 90 22.31 -6.95 -3.05
C ASN A 90 22.30 -5.72 -3.95
N GLN A 91 23.43 -5.48 -4.59
CA GLN A 91 23.66 -4.31 -5.44
C GLN A 91 22.67 -4.24 -6.62
N GLU A 92 22.35 -5.37 -7.25
CA GLU A 92 21.41 -5.43 -8.36
C GLU A 92 19.99 -5.02 -7.93
N VAL A 93 19.54 -5.51 -6.77
CA VAL A 93 18.25 -5.13 -6.18
C VAL A 93 18.22 -3.64 -5.83
N ARG A 94 19.31 -3.13 -5.25
CA ARG A 94 19.46 -1.70 -4.92
C ARG A 94 19.31 -0.83 -6.17
N GLU A 95 20.03 -1.13 -7.26
CA GLU A 95 19.99 -0.37 -8.51
C GLU A 95 18.57 -0.39 -9.13
N LYS A 96 17.92 -1.54 -9.12
CA LYS A 96 16.53 -1.67 -9.58
C LYS A 96 15.57 -0.83 -8.75
N LEU A 97 15.70 -0.83 -7.42
CA LEU A 97 14.88 -0.02 -6.52
C LEU A 97 15.12 1.47 -6.73
N ILE A 98 16.38 1.91 -6.86
CA ILE A 98 16.74 3.31 -7.16
C ILE A 98 16.08 3.75 -8.48
N LYS A 99 16.21 2.95 -9.53
CA LYS A 99 15.61 3.25 -10.82
C LYS A 99 14.09 3.36 -10.71
N ASN A 100 13.46 2.39 -10.04
CA ASN A 100 12.01 2.34 -9.87
C ASN A 100 11.49 3.55 -9.07
N ILE A 101 12.08 3.85 -7.92
CA ILE A 101 11.63 4.95 -7.06
C ILE A 101 11.79 6.31 -7.75
N ASN A 102 12.87 6.51 -8.52
CA ASN A 102 13.09 7.74 -9.27
C ASN A 102 12.11 7.90 -10.44
N GLN A 103 11.77 6.81 -11.14
CA GLN A 103 10.75 6.82 -12.20
C GLN A 103 9.36 7.16 -11.62
N VAL A 104 8.99 6.55 -10.50
CA VAL A 104 7.70 6.83 -9.84
C VAL A 104 7.67 8.25 -9.31
N LYS A 105 8.74 8.73 -8.65
CA LYS A 105 8.85 10.12 -8.20
C LYS A 105 8.65 11.09 -9.36
N LYS A 106 9.38 10.88 -10.47
CA LYS A 106 9.24 11.72 -11.65
C LYS A 106 7.81 11.72 -12.18
N PHE A 107 7.18 10.56 -12.28
CA PHE A 107 5.80 10.44 -12.74
C PHE A 107 4.82 11.23 -11.86
N ILE A 108 4.98 11.17 -10.53
CA ILE A 108 4.14 11.89 -9.58
C ILE A 108 4.35 13.40 -9.68
N THR A 109 5.61 13.84 -9.76
CA THR A 109 5.94 15.27 -9.87
C THR A 109 5.53 15.87 -11.21
N ASP A 110 5.69 15.15 -12.32
CA ASP A 110 5.19 15.56 -13.64
C ASP A 110 3.64 15.68 -13.66
N ALA A 111 2.96 14.90 -12.81
CA ALA A 111 1.52 15.00 -12.61
C ALA A 111 1.08 16.16 -11.69
N GLY A 112 2.02 17.01 -11.24
CA GLY A 112 1.77 18.18 -10.41
C GLY A 112 1.58 17.91 -8.92
N VAL A 113 1.93 16.71 -8.42
CA VAL A 113 1.77 16.34 -7.02
C VAL A 113 3.11 16.39 -6.29
N LYS A 114 3.11 16.93 -5.06
CA LYS A 114 4.29 16.98 -4.20
C LYS A 114 4.76 15.56 -3.85
N CYS A 115 6.05 15.28 -4.01
CA CYS A 115 6.59 13.96 -3.78
C CYS A 115 8.00 13.98 -3.22
N SER A 116 8.24 13.24 -2.14
CA SER A 116 9.58 12.88 -1.68
C SER A 116 9.82 11.38 -1.87
N ALA A 117 11.09 10.98 -2.01
CA ALA A 117 11.44 9.59 -2.24
C ALA A 117 12.73 9.25 -1.49
N GLU A 118 12.72 8.15 -0.76
CA GLU A 118 13.89 7.66 -0.04
C GLU A 118 14.06 6.16 -0.26
N LEU A 119 15.32 5.75 -0.50
CA LEU A 119 15.76 4.38 -0.43
C LEU A 119 16.50 4.17 0.89
N VAL A 120 16.04 3.24 1.71
CA VAL A 120 16.65 2.92 3.00
C VAL A 120 17.26 1.54 3.00
N GLU A 121 18.33 1.40 3.76
CA GLU A 121 18.93 0.09 4.02
C GLU A 121 18.33 -0.51 5.28
N GLY A 122 17.85 -1.73 5.13
CA GLY A 122 17.31 -2.51 6.24
C GLY A 122 18.41 -3.28 6.95
N GLU A 123 18.34 -3.33 8.28
CA GLU A 123 19.17 -4.20 9.09
C GLU A 123 18.62 -5.64 9.10
N LYS A 124 19.45 -6.60 9.48
CA LYS A 124 19.02 -8.00 9.69
C LYS A 124 17.83 -8.04 10.65
N LYS A 125 16.77 -8.73 10.24
CA LYS A 125 15.49 -8.92 10.96
C LYS A 125 14.45 -7.79 10.82
N GLN A 126 14.75 -6.67 10.17
CA GLN A 126 13.74 -5.64 9.90
C GLN A 126 12.90 -6.02 8.68
N THR A 127 11.63 -5.60 8.70
CA THR A 127 10.67 -5.81 7.61
C THR A 127 10.32 -4.47 6.95
N LEU A 128 9.73 -4.50 5.76
CA LEU A 128 9.21 -3.30 5.12
C LEU A 128 8.22 -2.55 6.04
N GLY A 129 7.40 -3.29 6.80
CA GLY A 129 6.44 -2.69 7.73
C GLY A 129 7.10 -1.88 8.84
N ASP A 130 8.24 -2.34 9.37
CA ASP A 130 8.97 -1.61 10.41
C ASP A 130 9.46 -0.24 9.92
N PHE A 131 9.86 -0.18 8.63
CA PHE A 131 10.23 1.09 8.01
C PHE A 131 9.03 1.98 7.74
N VAL A 132 7.92 1.42 7.30
CA VAL A 132 6.67 2.17 7.09
C VAL A 132 6.27 2.89 8.38
N PHE A 133 6.35 2.22 9.55
CA PHE A 133 6.03 2.84 10.84
C PHE A 133 7.04 3.90 11.30
N LYS A 134 8.33 3.74 10.97
CA LYS A 134 9.31 4.81 11.19
C LYS A 134 8.99 6.06 10.38
N TYR A 135 8.55 5.87 9.13
CA TYR A 135 8.16 6.96 8.23
C TYR A 135 6.83 7.60 8.65
N GLU A 136 5.86 6.80 9.09
CA GLU A 136 4.61 7.27 9.67
C GLU A 136 4.88 8.33 10.75
N LYS A 137 5.74 8.02 11.71
CA LYS A 137 6.09 8.93 12.81
C LYS A 137 6.96 10.11 12.36
N ARG A 138 7.89 9.87 11.43
CA ARG A 138 8.83 10.92 10.97
C ARG A 138 8.14 12.03 10.20
N PHE A 139 7.12 11.72 9.44
CA PHE A 139 6.42 12.67 8.57
C PHE A 139 5.04 13.06 9.11
N ASP A 140 4.68 12.61 10.30
CA ASP A 140 3.32 12.79 10.85
C ASP A 140 2.28 12.41 9.79
N ALA A 141 2.36 11.16 9.35
CA ALA A 141 1.61 10.69 8.19
C ALA A 141 0.15 10.42 8.55
N ASP A 142 -0.74 10.71 7.59
CA ASP A 142 -2.19 10.57 7.76
C ASP A 142 -2.74 9.28 7.13
N LEU A 143 -2.01 8.73 6.15
CA LEU A 143 -2.47 7.56 5.40
C LEU A 143 -1.30 6.72 4.92
N ILE A 144 -1.42 5.41 5.05
CA ILE A 144 -0.53 4.44 4.40
C ILE A 144 -1.31 3.77 3.27
N MET A 145 -0.74 3.72 2.06
CA MET A 145 -1.33 3.01 0.92
C MET A 145 -0.52 1.78 0.56
N ILE A 146 -1.15 0.61 0.54
CA ILE A 146 -0.49 -0.68 0.26
C ILE A 146 -1.27 -1.52 -0.73
N MET A 147 -0.55 -2.43 -1.41
CA MET A 147 -1.18 -3.53 -2.15
C MET A 147 -1.46 -4.70 -1.21
N THR A 148 -2.63 -5.34 -1.35
CA THR A 148 -3.01 -6.48 -0.50
C THR A 148 -2.35 -7.80 -0.89
N LYS A 149 -2.00 -7.96 -2.17
CA LYS A 149 -1.40 -9.18 -2.71
C LYS A 149 -0.04 -8.89 -3.32
N LYS A 150 0.82 -9.91 -3.36
CA LYS A 150 1.99 -9.97 -4.24
C LYS A 150 1.60 -10.64 -5.55
N GLU A 151 2.26 -10.25 -6.65
CA GLU A 151 1.99 -10.76 -8.00
C GLU A 151 2.14 -12.28 -8.10
N GLU A 152 3.12 -12.84 -7.41
CA GLU A 152 3.42 -14.29 -7.41
C GLU A 152 2.33 -15.15 -6.76
N LEU A 153 1.40 -14.57 -6.01
CA LEU A 153 0.35 -15.26 -5.27
C LEU A 153 -1.04 -15.11 -5.90
N THR A 154 -1.11 -14.94 -7.22
CA THR A 154 -2.36 -14.69 -7.96
C THR A 154 -3.45 -15.74 -7.76
N LEU A 155 -3.09 -16.99 -7.49
CA LEU A 155 -4.04 -18.09 -7.21
C LEU A 155 -4.58 -18.08 -5.76
N SER A 156 -3.95 -17.35 -4.85
CA SER A 156 -4.39 -17.26 -3.46
C SER A 156 -5.18 -15.97 -3.22
N ASN A 157 -6.38 -16.09 -2.69
CA ASN A 157 -7.17 -14.94 -2.24
C ASN A 157 -6.67 -14.36 -0.90
N ASN A 158 -5.47 -14.71 -0.45
CA ASN A 158 -4.95 -14.29 0.84
C ASN A 158 -4.26 -12.92 0.77
N ILE A 159 -4.38 -12.15 1.85
CA ILE A 159 -3.64 -10.91 2.05
C ILE A 159 -2.17 -11.28 2.30
N SER A 160 -1.22 -10.54 1.70
CA SER A 160 0.20 -10.77 1.91
C SER A 160 0.58 -10.56 3.40
N VAL A 161 1.62 -11.26 3.85
CA VAL A 161 2.09 -11.16 5.24
C VAL A 161 2.44 -9.70 5.59
N THR A 162 3.11 -8.99 4.69
CA THR A 162 3.48 -7.59 4.87
C THR A 162 2.25 -6.69 4.98
N ALA A 163 1.26 -6.85 4.09
CA ALA A 163 0.03 -6.05 4.15
C ALA A 163 -0.74 -6.31 5.44
N ARG A 164 -0.88 -7.57 5.84
CA ARG A 164 -1.51 -7.95 7.11
C ARG A 164 -0.78 -7.35 8.31
N TYR A 165 0.56 -7.37 8.29
CA TYR A 165 1.37 -6.79 9.36
C TYR A 165 1.15 -5.28 9.47
N ILE A 166 1.14 -4.56 8.35
CA ILE A 166 0.90 -3.11 8.33
C ILE A 166 -0.51 -2.78 8.83
N ILE A 167 -1.56 -3.44 8.32
CA ILE A 167 -2.95 -3.21 8.75
C ILE A 167 -3.12 -3.46 10.25
N ASN A 168 -2.49 -4.51 10.77
CA ASN A 168 -2.63 -4.87 12.18
C ASN A 168 -1.89 -3.95 13.15
N ASN A 169 -0.83 -3.28 12.72
CA ASN A 169 0.06 -2.54 13.62
C ASN A 169 0.10 -1.03 13.36
N SER A 170 -0.46 -0.54 12.26
CA SER A 170 -0.56 0.89 12.00
C SER A 170 -1.45 1.59 13.04
N GLU A 171 -1.04 2.79 13.44
CA GLU A 171 -1.80 3.68 14.32
C GLU A 171 -2.65 4.67 13.49
N ILE A 172 -2.37 4.81 12.21
CA ILE A 172 -3.09 5.66 11.26
C ILE A 172 -3.89 4.82 10.24
N PRO A 173 -4.82 5.42 9.50
CA PRO A 173 -5.56 4.75 8.43
C PRO A 173 -4.66 4.04 7.41
N VAL A 174 -5.07 2.85 6.99
CA VAL A 174 -4.38 2.07 5.94
C VAL A 174 -5.34 1.83 4.79
N MET A 175 -5.01 2.37 3.61
CA MET A 175 -5.70 2.05 2.37
C MET A 175 -5.11 0.80 1.75
N SER A 176 -5.90 -0.22 1.68
CA SER A 176 -5.59 -1.52 1.07
C SER A 176 -6.16 -1.56 -0.34
N ILE A 177 -5.29 -1.75 -1.33
CA ILE A 177 -5.64 -1.81 -2.75
C ILE A 177 -5.44 -3.24 -3.22
N ARG A 178 -6.51 -3.84 -3.76
CA ARG A 178 -6.43 -5.17 -4.38
C ARG A 178 -6.00 -5.00 -5.84
N PRO A 179 -4.96 -5.72 -6.30
CA PRO A 179 -4.57 -5.69 -7.70
C PRO A 179 -5.72 -6.15 -8.60
N LYS A 180 -5.94 -5.44 -9.70
CA LYS A 180 -6.85 -5.90 -10.75
C LYS A 180 -6.25 -7.16 -11.38
N GLU A 181 -7.05 -8.21 -11.50
CA GLU A 181 -6.63 -9.41 -12.21
C GLU A 181 -6.37 -9.05 -13.68
N GLN A 182 -5.13 -9.19 -14.12
CA GLN A 182 -4.84 -9.13 -15.56
C GLN A 182 -5.51 -10.34 -16.18
N LYS A 183 -6.59 -10.14 -16.92
CA LYS A 183 -7.12 -11.17 -17.82
C LYS A 183 -6.02 -11.45 -18.84
N HIS A 184 -5.30 -12.56 -18.66
CA HIS A 184 -4.53 -13.13 -19.75
C HIS A 184 -5.54 -13.43 -20.87
N LEU A 185 -5.56 -12.57 -21.86
CA LEU A 185 -6.17 -12.88 -23.15
C LEU A 185 -5.32 -14.01 -23.75
N THR A 186 -5.66 -15.25 -23.40
CA THR A 186 -5.30 -16.41 -24.22
C THR A 186 -6.14 -16.34 -25.48
N GLY A 187 -5.73 -15.46 -26.39
CA GLY A 187 -6.18 -15.52 -27.75
C GLY A 187 -5.64 -16.82 -28.38
N PRO A 188 -6.40 -17.52 -29.23
CA PRO A 188 -5.88 -18.68 -29.94
C PRO A 188 -4.70 -18.22 -30.78
N THR A 189 -3.56 -18.87 -30.61
CA THR A 189 -2.40 -18.74 -31.50
C THR A 189 -2.85 -19.27 -32.85
N ILE A 190 -3.20 -18.38 -33.78
CA ILE A 190 -3.37 -18.77 -35.18
C ILE A 190 -1.95 -18.96 -35.71
N GLY A 191 -1.54 -20.22 -35.79
CA GLY A 191 -0.31 -20.59 -36.48
C GLY A 191 -0.49 -20.38 -37.98
N PHE A 192 0.47 -19.65 -38.56
CA PHE A 192 0.85 -19.74 -39.97
C PHE A 192 2.31 -20.19 -40.02
#